data_7efb8a3c6e29344d0c2a6d2e835a5c3a
#
_entry.id   7efb8a3c6e29344d0c2a6d2e835a5c3a
#
_cell.length_a   1.000
_cell.length_b   1.000
_cell.length_c   1.000
_cell.angle_alpha   90.00
_cell.angle_beta   90.00
_cell.angle_gamma   90.00
#
_symmetry.space_group_name_H-M   'P 1'
#
loop_
_entity.id
_entity.type
_entity.pdbx_description
1 polymer ?
#
loop_
_entity_poly.entity_id
_entity_poly.type
_entity_poly.pdbx_seq_one_letter_code
_entity_poly.pdbx_strand_id
1 'polypeptide(L)'
;MGEKHWRTVELTINGFTYPARYTEENIEELFVPFLQRLADLHARAGRRIIAFVAAPPAVGKSTLVTFLEKLSREREGLHPIQAIGLDGFHYHSDYLKSHTIERDGKQVLMQSVKGCPETFDVRHFTEKLRIEARRYALACLRPAAA
;
A
#
# COMPACT_ATOMS: atom_id res chain seq x y z
N MET A 1 29.04 -20.20 5.13
CA MET A 1 27.68 -19.69 4.79
C MET A 1 26.87 -19.78 6.07
N GLY A 2 26.55 -18.66 6.70
CA GLY A 2 25.75 -18.63 7.94
C GLY A 2 24.35 -19.17 7.70
N GLU A 3 23.79 -19.85 8.70
CA GLU A 3 22.42 -20.36 8.67
C GLU A 3 21.45 -19.18 8.61
N LYS A 4 20.58 -19.13 7.59
CA LYS A 4 19.60 -18.05 7.43
C LYS A 4 18.45 -18.29 8.40
N HIS A 5 18.26 -17.38 9.34
CA HIS A 5 17.10 -17.42 10.24
C HIS A 5 15.85 -16.87 9.54
N TRP A 6 14.85 -17.73 9.37
CA TRP A 6 13.59 -17.39 8.71
C TRP A 6 12.49 -17.09 9.73
N ARG A 7 11.83 -15.96 9.56
CA ARG A 7 10.62 -15.60 10.26
C ARG A 7 9.41 -15.83 9.36
N THR A 8 8.44 -16.59 9.82
CA THR A 8 7.14 -16.78 9.15
C THR A 8 6.13 -15.81 9.77
N VAL A 9 5.42 -15.08 8.92
CA VAL A 9 4.43 -14.07 9.32
C VAL A 9 3.14 -14.33 8.56
N GLU A 10 2.03 -14.46 9.28
CA GLU A 10 0.69 -14.55 8.69
C GLU A 10 0.24 -13.17 8.23
N LEU A 11 -0.09 -13.06 6.94
CA LEU A 11 -0.57 -11.84 6.30
C LEU A 11 -1.95 -12.05 5.69
N THR A 12 -2.88 -11.14 5.96
CA THR A 12 -4.21 -11.15 5.36
C THR A 12 -4.29 -10.16 4.22
N ILE A 13 -4.54 -10.64 3.00
CA ILE A 13 -4.61 -9.85 1.78
C ILE A 13 -5.92 -10.20 1.06
N ASN A 14 -6.76 -9.21 0.80
CA ASN A 14 -8.06 -9.40 0.16
C ASN A 14 -8.97 -10.47 0.84
N GLY A 15 -8.89 -10.57 2.17
CA GLY A 15 -9.66 -11.53 2.95
C GLY A 15 -9.07 -12.94 3.05
N PHE A 16 -7.94 -13.21 2.41
CA PHE A 16 -7.24 -14.49 2.49
C PHE A 16 -5.96 -14.35 3.33
N THR A 17 -5.69 -15.33 4.16
CA THR A 17 -4.49 -15.37 5.02
C THR A 17 -3.44 -16.31 4.41
N TYR A 18 -2.23 -15.80 4.28
CA TYR A 18 -1.08 -16.53 3.71
C TYR A 18 0.13 -16.44 4.65
N PRO A 19 0.90 -17.52 4.81
CA PRO A 19 2.20 -17.45 5.44
C PRO A 19 3.22 -16.79 4.49
N ALA A 20 3.83 -15.69 4.90
CA ALA A 20 4.94 -15.07 4.22
C ALA A 20 6.24 -15.32 5.01
N ARG A 21 7.35 -15.54 4.32
CA ARG A 21 8.64 -15.83 4.94
C ARG A 21 9.66 -14.76 4.59
N TYR A 22 10.29 -14.20 5.61
CA TYR A 22 11.36 -13.22 5.48
C TYR A 22 12.56 -13.68 6.32
N THR A 23 13.77 -13.37 5.91
CA THR A 23 14.96 -13.60 6.75
C THR A 23 15.04 -12.47 7.78
N GLU A 24 15.49 -12.78 9.01
CA GLU A 24 15.74 -11.76 10.04
C GLU A 24 16.73 -10.70 9.53
N GLU A 25 17.74 -11.11 8.75
CA GLU A 25 18.69 -10.21 8.10
C GLU A 25 17.98 -9.16 7.23
N ASN A 26 17.05 -9.58 6.33
CA ASN A 26 16.29 -8.65 5.50
C ASN A 26 15.39 -7.73 6.33
N ILE A 27 14.84 -8.24 7.43
CA ILE A 27 14.02 -7.42 8.32
C ILE A 27 14.87 -6.33 8.96
N GLU A 28 16.03 -6.67 9.51
CA GLU A 28 16.88 -5.72 10.23
C GLU A 28 17.66 -4.78 9.32
N GLU A 29 18.16 -5.26 8.20
CA GLU A 29 19.07 -4.51 7.34
C GLU A 29 18.36 -3.76 6.19
N LEU A 30 17.13 -4.17 5.85
CA LEU A 30 16.40 -3.57 4.74
C LEU A 30 15.07 -2.94 5.18
N PHE A 31 14.18 -3.72 5.82
CA PHE A 31 12.81 -3.24 6.05
C PHE A 31 12.71 -2.27 7.22
N VAL A 32 13.43 -2.50 8.30
CA VAL A 32 13.47 -1.56 9.44
C VAL A 32 14.09 -0.22 9.05
N PRO A 33 15.27 -0.16 8.40
CA PRO A 33 15.82 1.12 7.93
C PRO A 33 14.92 1.83 6.91
N PHE A 34 14.25 1.07 6.04
CA PHE A 34 13.28 1.66 5.10
C PHE A 34 12.12 2.35 5.84
N LEU A 35 11.53 1.68 6.85
CA LEU A 35 10.45 2.26 7.66
C LEU A 35 10.92 3.48 8.45
N GLN A 36 12.13 3.44 9.02
CA GLN A 36 12.74 4.60 9.69
C GLN A 36 12.94 5.77 8.74
N ARG A 37 13.38 5.50 7.50
CA ARG A 37 13.51 6.52 6.47
C ARG A 37 12.19 7.18 6.12
N LEU A 38 11.09 6.41 6.04
CA LEU A 38 9.75 6.97 5.85
C LEU A 38 9.32 7.84 7.03
N ALA A 39 9.61 7.43 8.26
CA ALA A 39 9.34 8.23 9.46
C ALA A 39 10.10 9.57 9.44
N ASP A 40 11.37 9.57 9.06
CA ASP A 40 12.17 10.80 8.91
C ASP A 40 11.60 11.74 7.85
N LEU A 41 11.19 11.20 6.70
CA LEU A 41 10.57 12.00 5.64
C LEU A 41 9.24 12.60 6.10
N HIS A 42 8.44 11.83 6.83
CA HIS A 42 7.19 12.30 7.43
C HIS A 42 7.46 13.44 8.43
N ALA A 43 8.41 13.28 9.34
CA ALA A 43 8.79 14.29 10.33
C ALA A 43 9.26 15.58 9.67
N ARG A 44 10.11 15.49 8.64
CA ARG A 44 10.58 16.67 7.88
C ARG A 44 9.48 17.38 7.11
N ALA A 45 8.53 16.62 6.55
CA ALA A 45 7.42 17.17 5.79
C ALA A 45 6.39 17.87 6.67
N GLY A 46 6.30 17.55 7.98
CA GLY A 46 5.29 18.06 8.91
C GLY A 46 3.84 17.73 8.50
N ARG A 47 3.67 16.75 7.60
CA ARG A 47 2.37 16.33 7.07
C ARG A 47 2.44 14.88 6.63
N ARG A 48 1.27 14.25 6.44
CA ARG A 48 1.21 12.90 5.87
C ARG A 48 1.95 12.84 4.54
N ILE A 49 2.77 11.82 4.36
CA ILE A 49 3.43 11.51 3.10
C ILE A 49 2.78 10.27 2.46
N ILE A 50 2.90 10.14 1.16
CA ILE A 50 2.48 8.97 0.40
C ILE A 50 3.72 8.42 -0.29
N ALA A 51 4.01 7.15 -0.02
CA ALA A 51 5.08 6.41 -0.69
C ALA A 51 4.46 5.40 -1.66
N PHE A 52 4.91 5.39 -2.91
CA PHE A 52 4.44 4.45 -3.92
C PHE A 52 5.42 3.28 -4.06
N VAL A 53 4.89 2.06 -4.02
CA VAL A 53 5.64 0.84 -4.35
C VAL A 53 5.21 0.39 -5.74
N ALA A 54 6.09 0.56 -6.72
CA ALA A 54 5.88 0.16 -8.10
C ALA A 54 6.81 -1.01 -8.47
N ALA A 55 6.25 -2.03 -9.09
CA ALA A 55 6.99 -3.19 -9.60
C ALA A 55 6.08 -3.98 -10.59
N PRO A 56 6.62 -4.88 -11.40
CA PRO A 56 5.84 -5.73 -12.29
C PRO A 56 4.70 -6.49 -11.59
N PRO A 57 3.68 -6.94 -12.31
CA PRO A 57 2.63 -7.80 -11.77
C PRO A 57 3.21 -9.08 -11.13
N ALA A 58 2.50 -9.62 -10.14
CA ALA A 58 2.80 -10.91 -9.48
C ALA A 58 4.13 -11.02 -8.73
N VAL A 59 4.91 -9.94 -8.54
CA VAL A 59 6.18 -9.96 -7.79
C VAL A 59 6.01 -9.82 -6.27
N GLY A 60 4.79 -9.87 -5.75
CA GLY A 60 4.53 -9.84 -4.31
C GLY A 60 4.42 -8.44 -3.68
N LYS A 61 4.13 -7.37 -4.46
CA LYS A 61 3.94 -6.00 -3.93
C LYS A 61 2.96 -5.94 -2.76
N SER A 62 1.78 -6.51 -2.92
CA SER A 62 0.74 -6.50 -1.89
C SER A 62 1.21 -7.20 -0.62
N THR A 63 1.89 -8.36 -0.77
CA THR A 63 2.48 -9.10 0.34
C THR A 63 3.51 -8.25 1.09
N LEU A 64 4.41 -7.58 0.34
CA LEU A 64 5.44 -6.73 0.93
C LEU A 64 4.82 -5.54 1.69
N VAL A 65 3.90 -4.79 1.10
CA VAL A 65 3.33 -3.61 1.77
C VAL A 65 2.48 -3.99 2.98
N THR A 66 1.75 -5.10 2.95
CA THR A 66 1.02 -5.65 4.11
C THR A 66 1.97 -6.08 5.21
N PHE A 67 3.11 -6.70 4.85
CA PHE A 67 4.15 -7.05 5.82
C PHE A 67 4.76 -5.80 6.47
N LEU A 68 5.11 -4.78 5.67
CA LEU A 68 5.66 -3.53 6.18
C LEU A 68 4.68 -2.80 7.11
N GLU A 69 3.38 -2.80 6.78
CA GLU A 69 2.34 -2.27 7.66
C GLU A 69 2.32 -3.01 9.00
N LYS A 70 2.29 -4.34 8.97
CA LYS A 70 2.32 -5.17 10.18
C LYS A 70 3.58 -4.92 11.00
N LEU A 71 4.76 -4.97 10.38
CA LEU A 71 6.04 -4.72 11.03
C LEU A 71 6.09 -3.34 11.69
N SER A 72 5.59 -2.30 11.02
CA SER A 72 5.57 -0.94 11.55
C SER A 72 4.68 -0.76 12.79
N ARG A 73 3.68 -1.62 12.96
CA ARG A 73 2.74 -1.59 14.09
C ARG A 73 3.21 -2.44 15.26
N GLU A 74 3.88 -3.56 14.98
CA GLU A 74 4.29 -4.53 15.98
C GLU A 74 5.65 -4.22 16.60
N ARG A 75 6.50 -3.50 15.87
CA ARG A 75 7.85 -3.22 16.31
C ARG A 75 7.92 -1.88 17.04
N GLU A 76 8.37 -1.91 18.27
CA GLU A 76 8.62 -0.71 19.07
C GLU A 76 9.63 0.22 18.40
N GLY A 77 9.40 1.52 18.48
CA GLY A 77 10.26 2.54 17.89
C GLY A 77 10.04 2.81 16.39
N LEU A 78 9.13 2.07 15.72
CA LEU A 78 8.73 2.37 14.36
C LEU A 78 7.45 3.21 14.30
N HIS A 79 7.38 4.09 13.29
CA HIS A 79 6.16 4.86 13.02
C HIS A 79 5.17 4.04 12.19
N PRO A 80 3.90 3.86 12.66
CA PRO A 80 2.92 3.06 11.94
C PRO A 80 2.64 3.61 10.53
N ILE A 81 2.63 2.73 9.53
CA ILE A 81 2.21 3.04 8.17
C ILE A 81 0.87 2.35 7.87
N GLN A 82 0.22 2.78 6.80
CA GLN A 82 -1.01 2.16 6.27
C GLN A 82 -0.79 1.77 4.82
N ALA A 83 -0.99 0.49 4.52
CA ALA A 83 -0.98 -0.02 3.16
C ALA A 83 -2.31 0.27 2.45
N ILE A 84 -2.24 0.75 1.21
CA ILE A 84 -3.40 0.98 0.36
C ILE A 84 -3.14 0.32 -0.99
N GLY A 85 -3.93 -0.69 -1.33
CA GLY A 85 -3.87 -1.36 -2.63
C GLY A 85 -4.58 -0.53 -3.69
N LEU A 86 -3.88 -0.19 -4.77
CA LEU A 86 -4.44 0.60 -5.88
C LEU A 86 -5.52 -0.18 -6.66
N ASP A 87 -5.39 -1.50 -6.74
CA ASP A 87 -6.33 -2.35 -7.48
C ASP A 87 -7.78 -2.28 -6.95
N GLY A 88 -7.96 -1.96 -5.67
CA GLY A 88 -9.28 -1.73 -5.07
C GLY A 88 -10.01 -0.49 -5.60
N PHE A 89 -9.35 0.36 -6.39
CA PHE A 89 -9.91 1.58 -6.97
C PHE A 89 -10.21 1.47 -8.47
N HIS A 90 -10.17 0.27 -9.04
CA HIS A 90 -10.74 0.05 -10.36
C HIS A 90 -12.26 0.24 -10.33
N TYR A 91 -12.84 0.72 -11.44
CA TYR A 91 -14.29 0.66 -11.61
C TYR A 91 -14.80 -0.78 -11.50
N HIS A 92 -16.04 -0.94 -11.05
CA HIS A 92 -16.67 -2.25 -10.95
C HIS A 92 -16.68 -2.98 -12.29
N SER A 93 -16.63 -4.31 -12.26
CA SER A 93 -16.57 -5.15 -13.47
C SER A 93 -17.70 -4.87 -14.45
N ASP A 94 -18.91 -4.56 -13.96
CA ASP A 94 -20.06 -4.26 -14.82
C ASP A 94 -19.88 -2.94 -15.57
N TYR A 95 -19.30 -1.93 -14.91
CA TYR A 95 -18.93 -0.67 -15.55
C TYR A 95 -17.87 -0.91 -16.64
N LEU A 96 -16.81 -1.64 -16.32
CA LEU A 96 -15.73 -1.92 -17.28
C LEU A 96 -16.20 -2.73 -18.50
N LYS A 97 -17.22 -3.59 -18.34
CA LYS A 97 -17.83 -4.40 -19.42
C LYS A 97 -18.81 -3.62 -20.28
N SER A 98 -19.34 -2.50 -19.81
CA SER A 98 -20.37 -1.72 -20.51
C SER A 98 -19.83 -0.40 -21.09
N HIS A 99 -18.61 0.01 -20.74
CA HIS A 99 -18.04 1.27 -21.19
C HIS A 99 -16.84 1.06 -22.09
N THR A 100 -16.65 1.98 -23.03
CA THR A 100 -15.51 1.99 -23.96
C THR A 100 -14.69 3.26 -23.76
N ILE A 101 -13.43 3.20 -24.17
CA ILE A 101 -12.53 4.35 -24.30
C ILE A 101 -11.97 4.38 -25.71
N GLU A 102 -11.61 5.57 -26.17
CA GLU A 102 -10.94 5.73 -27.45
C GLU A 102 -9.43 5.49 -27.30
N ARG A 103 -8.89 4.58 -28.12
CA ARG A 103 -7.45 4.34 -28.25
C ARG A 103 -7.10 4.17 -29.73
N ASP A 104 -6.14 4.95 -30.18
CA ASP A 104 -5.66 4.89 -31.57
C ASP A 104 -6.81 5.01 -32.61
N GLY A 105 -7.79 5.89 -32.32
CA GLY A 105 -8.96 6.11 -33.17
C GLY A 105 -9.99 4.97 -33.17
N LYS A 106 -9.88 4.02 -32.22
CA LYS A 106 -10.83 2.89 -32.07
C LYS A 106 -11.48 2.90 -30.70
N GLN A 107 -12.77 2.53 -30.67
CA GLN A 107 -13.46 2.28 -29.43
C GLN A 107 -13.06 0.91 -28.85
N VAL A 108 -12.43 0.91 -27.68
CA VAL A 108 -11.95 -0.30 -27.00
C VAL A 108 -12.71 -0.46 -25.69
N LEU A 109 -13.17 -1.67 -25.42
CA LEU A 109 -13.88 -1.98 -24.17
C LEU A 109 -12.95 -1.78 -22.96
N MET A 110 -13.38 -1.06 -21.93
CA MET A 110 -12.54 -0.78 -20.74
C MET A 110 -12.06 -2.07 -20.07
N GLN A 111 -12.87 -3.13 -20.08
CA GLN A 111 -12.50 -4.44 -19.55
C GLN A 111 -11.25 -5.03 -20.21
N SER A 112 -11.05 -4.84 -21.53
CA SER A 112 -9.92 -5.41 -22.26
C SER A 112 -8.60 -4.67 -21.99
N VAL A 113 -8.69 -3.47 -21.43
CA VAL A 113 -7.54 -2.61 -21.09
C VAL A 113 -7.44 -2.35 -19.57
N LYS A 114 -8.03 -3.26 -18.77
CA LYS A 114 -7.96 -3.15 -17.31
C LYS A 114 -6.51 -3.03 -16.83
N GLY A 115 -6.27 -2.05 -15.97
CA GLY A 115 -4.91 -1.68 -15.52
C GLY A 115 -4.42 -0.37 -16.13
N CYS A 116 -5.10 0.15 -17.16
CA CYS A 116 -4.81 1.48 -17.69
C CYS A 116 -5.41 2.57 -16.79
N PRO A 117 -4.86 3.80 -16.80
CA PRO A 117 -5.31 4.88 -15.93
C PRO A 117 -6.82 5.13 -15.98
N GLU A 118 -7.43 5.04 -17.16
CA GLU A 118 -8.85 5.29 -17.41
C GLU A 118 -9.77 4.25 -16.73
N THR A 119 -9.22 3.10 -16.33
CA THR A 119 -9.97 2.03 -15.65
C THR A 119 -10.04 2.18 -14.14
N PHE A 120 -9.36 3.21 -13.60
CA PHE A 120 -9.37 3.52 -12.17
C PHE A 120 -10.36 4.64 -11.85
N ASP A 121 -11.11 4.50 -10.77
CA ASP A 121 -11.89 5.58 -10.18
C ASP A 121 -10.96 6.53 -9.39
N VAL A 122 -10.31 7.41 -10.15
CA VAL A 122 -9.38 8.42 -9.59
C VAL A 122 -10.08 9.33 -8.59
N ARG A 123 -11.38 9.61 -8.78
CA ARG A 123 -12.17 10.43 -7.86
C ARG A 123 -12.30 9.74 -6.50
N HIS A 124 -12.73 8.48 -6.49
CA HIS A 124 -12.85 7.68 -5.27
C HIS A 124 -11.49 7.52 -4.57
N PHE A 125 -10.43 7.23 -5.32
CA PHE A 125 -9.08 7.15 -4.77
C PHE A 125 -8.63 8.46 -4.12
N THR A 126 -8.83 9.60 -4.80
CA THR A 126 -8.47 10.92 -4.27
C THR A 126 -9.26 11.26 -3.01
N GLU A 127 -10.54 10.94 -2.99
CA GLU A 127 -11.41 11.17 -1.83
C GLU A 127 -10.97 10.32 -0.63
N LYS A 128 -10.66 9.05 -0.86
CA LYS A 128 -10.10 8.16 0.18
C LYS A 128 -8.82 8.73 0.78
N LEU A 129 -7.88 9.17 -0.06
CA LEU A 129 -6.62 9.79 0.41
C LEU A 129 -6.88 11.06 1.23
N ARG A 130 -7.83 11.91 0.83
CA ARG A 130 -8.22 13.12 1.59
C ARG A 130 -8.83 12.79 2.95
N ILE A 131 -9.70 11.79 3.01
CA ILE A 131 -10.31 11.34 4.28
C ILE A 131 -9.23 10.83 5.22
N GLU A 132 -8.35 9.99 4.75
CA GLU A 132 -7.26 9.44 5.59
C GLU A 132 -6.28 10.55 6.05
N ALA A 133 -5.99 11.53 5.20
CA ALA A 133 -5.18 12.69 5.60
C ALA A 133 -5.84 13.50 6.72
N ARG A 134 -7.16 13.73 6.65
CA ARG A 134 -7.92 14.45 7.69
C ARG A 134 -7.98 13.68 9.01
N ARG A 135 -8.18 12.36 8.96
CA ARG A 135 -8.18 11.50 10.17
C ARG A 135 -6.85 11.59 10.90
N TYR A 136 -5.74 11.60 10.16
CA TYR A 136 -4.42 11.76 10.75
C TYR A 136 -4.26 13.13 11.44
N ALA A 137 -4.66 14.21 10.81
CA ALA A 137 -4.60 15.56 11.40
C ALA A 137 -5.40 15.64 12.72
N LEU A 138 -6.59 15.02 12.76
CA LEU A 138 -7.41 14.95 13.99
C LEU A 138 -6.77 14.08 15.09
N ALA A 139 -6.08 13.00 14.73
CA ALA A 139 -5.37 12.15 15.68
C ALA A 139 -4.17 12.86 16.31
N CYS A 140 -3.45 13.67 15.54
CA CYS A 140 -2.33 14.48 16.03
C CYS A 140 -2.75 15.63 16.95
N LEU A 141 -4.02 16.05 16.88
CA LEU A 141 -4.57 17.13 17.75
C LEU A 141 -5.13 16.60 19.07
N ARG A 142 -5.21 15.29 19.27
CA ARG A 142 -5.59 14.72 20.57
C ARG A 142 -4.38 14.77 21.50
N PRO A 143 -4.46 15.44 22.67
CA PRO A 143 -3.40 15.36 23.65
C PRO A 143 -3.23 13.88 24.04
N ALA A 144 -1.98 13.46 24.23
CA ALA A 144 -1.68 12.17 24.81
C ALA A 144 -2.46 12.06 26.13
N ALA A 145 -3.28 11.03 26.27
CA ALA A 145 -3.96 10.79 27.52
C ALA A 145 -2.90 10.59 28.62
N ALA A 146 -2.97 11.43 29.64
CA ALA A 146 -2.10 11.38 30.81
C ALA A 146 -2.35 10.11 31.62
#